data_17f92ce5fe2503d434fe1d76d2dc6d50
#
_entry.id   17f92ce5fe2503d434fe1d76d2dc6d50
#
_cell.length_a   1.000
_cell.length_b   1.000
_cell.length_c   1.000
_cell.angle_alpha   90.00
_cell.angle_beta   90.00
_cell.angle_gamma   90.00
#
_symmetry.space_group_name_H-M   'P 1'
#
loop_
_entity.id
_entity.type
_entity.pdbx_description
1 polymer ?
#
loop_
_entity_poly.entity_id
_entity_poly.type
_entity_poly.pdbx_seq_one_letter_code
_entity_poly.pdbx_strand_id
1 'polypeptide(L)'
;MNEPPTTATRTDDLLDELDDADAACGRVDDRIAEYGEGTVERVADAHDRATDLLDRYESTATGTGRENFKKFMEFKSNFASLVEDLDDDLPERDAFEAAEEEIDKNRLSEGDFERARDALGPAGEVAGLLDERRDARARYREARRDVGKAVADLRDEIADRERLVELGDADLDAPVEEIRRPIERYDEAVAEAFAEFKADASARELLDFVAATRDYALVEYRTPPETLREYVASNEAGTETVADLLKYADYSNSKLDHYVDDPTALKRAVATNRTYLERLDAGPLRIEWPPKSAAQLRWRVDELVSVVGRFADEDVVATLRAVQSAVRDEERFEHLRTAAEARTELSDAEREKVESGAVADELAGLRERKAELEAALDEYPER
;
A
#
# COMPACT_ATOMS: atom_id res chain seq x y z
N MET A 1 15.57 22.45 19.39
CA MET A 1 15.05 21.88 18.13
C MET A 1 16.16 20.94 17.65
N ASN A 2 15.96 19.64 17.74
CA ASN A 2 16.91 18.69 17.14
C ASN A 2 16.69 18.76 15.63
N GLU A 3 17.74 19.03 14.89
CA GLU A 3 17.73 18.78 13.44
C GLU A 3 17.36 17.30 13.20
N PRO A 4 16.54 17.02 12.19
CA PRO A 4 16.29 15.62 11.82
C PRO A 4 17.63 14.96 11.47
N PRO A 5 17.83 13.68 11.84
CA PRO A 5 19.06 12.97 11.51
C PRO A 5 19.30 13.02 10.00
N THR A 6 20.55 13.23 9.61
CA THR A 6 20.93 13.17 8.18
C THR A 6 20.67 11.76 7.66
N THR A 7 20.40 11.60 6.37
CA THR A 7 20.11 10.29 5.75
C THR A 7 21.26 9.28 5.97
N ALA A 8 22.51 9.75 6.09
CA ALA A 8 23.66 8.91 6.42
C ALA A 8 23.56 8.35 7.86
N THR A 9 23.29 9.19 8.87
CA THR A 9 23.09 8.75 10.26
C THR A 9 21.99 7.69 10.36
N ARG A 10 20.92 7.82 9.57
CA ARG A 10 19.81 6.86 9.55
C ARG A 10 20.22 5.50 8.95
N THR A 11 21.13 5.47 7.98
CA THR A 11 21.64 4.21 7.39
C THR A 11 22.47 3.43 8.41
N ASP A 12 23.40 4.10 9.08
CA ASP A 12 24.23 3.50 10.13
C ASP A 12 23.36 2.95 11.27
N ASP A 13 22.37 3.73 11.75
CA ASP A 13 21.45 3.29 12.81
C ASP A 13 20.67 2.01 12.44
N LEU A 14 20.23 1.89 11.17
CA LEU A 14 19.52 0.69 10.69
C LEU A 14 20.42 -0.55 10.62
N LEU A 15 21.67 -0.37 10.21
CA LEU A 15 22.66 -1.45 10.16
C LEU A 15 23.02 -1.93 11.56
N ASP A 16 23.26 -1.00 12.48
CA ASP A 16 23.56 -1.31 13.89
C ASP A 16 22.37 -2.05 14.55
N GLU A 17 21.15 -1.61 14.30
CA GLU A 17 19.94 -2.27 14.84
C GLU A 17 19.78 -3.70 14.31
N LEU A 18 20.07 -3.93 13.03
CA LEU A 18 20.01 -5.26 12.41
C LEU A 18 21.09 -6.19 12.98
N ASP A 19 22.34 -5.71 13.14
CA ASP A 19 23.45 -6.45 13.74
C ASP A 19 23.16 -6.81 15.20
N ASP A 20 22.69 -5.85 16.00
CA ASP A 20 22.30 -6.06 17.39
C ASP A 20 21.18 -7.10 17.51
N ALA A 21 20.19 -7.07 16.65
CA ALA A 21 19.08 -8.01 16.63
C ALA A 21 19.54 -9.42 16.20
N ASP A 22 20.46 -9.54 15.24
CA ASP A 22 21.06 -10.81 14.84
C ASP A 22 21.89 -11.41 15.98
N ALA A 23 22.76 -10.60 16.60
CA ALA A 23 23.53 -11.01 17.74
C ALA A 23 22.66 -11.44 18.93
N ALA A 24 21.49 -10.80 19.14
CA ALA A 24 20.52 -11.22 20.16
C ALA A 24 19.93 -12.60 19.85
N CYS A 25 19.58 -12.87 18.59
CA CYS A 25 19.15 -14.20 18.18
C CYS A 25 20.22 -15.25 18.43
N GLY A 26 21.47 -14.98 18.04
CA GLY A 26 22.60 -15.88 18.26
C GLY A 26 22.78 -16.23 19.73
N ARG A 27 22.79 -15.23 20.62
CA ARG A 27 22.95 -15.45 22.08
C ARG A 27 21.87 -16.36 22.69
N VAL A 28 20.62 -16.23 22.27
CA VAL A 28 19.53 -17.06 22.78
C VAL A 28 19.59 -18.46 22.16
N ASP A 29 19.86 -18.58 20.88
CA ASP A 29 20.01 -19.88 20.19
C ASP A 29 21.20 -20.68 20.78
N ASP A 30 22.33 -20.02 21.14
CA ASP A 30 23.48 -20.65 21.83
C ASP A 30 23.08 -21.16 23.22
N ARG A 31 22.34 -20.36 24.03
CA ARG A 31 21.85 -20.79 25.34
C ARG A 31 20.89 -21.99 25.24
N ILE A 32 20.01 -22.00 24.27
CA ILE A 32 19.12 -23.14 24.00
C ILE A 32 19.93 -24.37 23.58
N ALA A 33 20.98 -24.18 22.76
CA ALA A 33 21.82 -25.29 22.30
C ALA A 33 22.60 -25.95 23.43
N GLU A 34 23.00 -25.20 24.49
CA GLU A 34 23.64 -25.75 25.70
C GLU A 34 22.76 -26.79 26.42
N TYR A 35 21.45 -26.57 26.49
CA TYR A 35 20.50 -27.52 27.06
C TYR A 35 19.97 -28.55 26.06
N GLY A 36 19.95 -28.20 24.78
CA GLY A 36 19.22 -28.91 23.72
C GLY A 36 17.73 -28.49 23.66
N GLU A 37 17.24 -28.19 22.46
CA GLU A 37 15.89 -27.63 22.23
C GLU A 37 14.77 -28.46 22.87
N GLY A 38 14.75 -29.78 22.64
CA GLY A 38 13.73 -30.67 23.23
C GLY A 38 13.80 -30.76 24.74
N THR A 39 14.96 -30.43 25.34
CA THR A 39 15.11 -30.37 26.80
C THR A 39 14.51 -29.08 27.36
N VAL A 40 14.76 -27.94 26.71
CA VAL A 40 14.14 -26.64 27.09
C VAL A 40 12.62 -26.74 26.98
N GLU A 41 12.08 -27.38 25.92
CA GLU A 41 10.64 -27.59 25.74
C GLU A 41 10.05 -28.44 26.91
N ARG A 42 10.75 -29.50 27.34
CA ARG A 42 10.30 -30.31 28.48
C ARG A 42 10.29 -29.54 29.80
N VAL A 43 11.34 -28.71 30.07
CA VAL A 43 11.37 -27.82 31.24
C VAL A 43 10.24 -26.82 31.19
N ALA A 44 9.98 -26.20 30.02
CA ALA A 44 8.89 -25.25 29.83
C ALA A 44 7.52 -25.87 30.09
N ASP A 45 7.23 -27.04 29.51
CA ASP A 45 5.99 -27.78 29.76
C ASP A 45 5.81 -28.15 31.22
N ALA A 46 6.88 -28.56 31.91
CA ALA A 46 6.85 -28.86 33.35
C ALA A 46 6.60 -27.62 34.21
N HIS A 47 7.28 -26.51 33.89
CA HIS A 47 7.15 -25.25 34.56
C HIS A 47 5.73 -24.68 34.40
N ASP A 48 5.17 -24.66 33.18
CA ASP A 48 3.82 -24.19 32.91
C ASP A 48 2.78 -25.02 33.68
N ARG A 49 2.92 -26.36 33.70
CA ARG A 49 2.05 -27.24 34.46
C ARG A 49 2.14 -26.99 35.95
N ALA A 50 3.34 -26.75 36.51
CA ALA A 50 3.54 -26.44 37.92
C ALA A 50 2.91 -25.08 38.29
N THR A 51 3.14 -24.06 37.45
CA THR A 51 2.57 -22.70 37.63
C THR A 51 1.05 -22.73 37.52
N ASP A 52 0.49 -23.43 36.53
CA ASP A 52 -0.96 -23.63 36.40
C ASP A 52 -1.60 -24.28 37.63
N LEU A 53 -0.90 -25.26 38.27
CA LEU A 53 -1.38 -25.89 39.47
C LEU A 53 -1.36 -24.89 40.63
N LEU A 54 -0.28 -24.12 40.81
CA LEU A 54 -0.20 -23.08 41.84
C LEU A 54 -1.33 -22.06 41.69
N ASP A 55 -1.53 -21.49 40.49
CA ASP A 55 -2.54 -20.47 40.20
C ASP A 55 -3.96 -20.99 40.42
N ARG A 56 -4.24 -22.21 39.99
CA ARG A 56 -5.56 -22.83 40.10
C ARG A 56 -5.96 -23.09 41.55
N TYR A 57 -5.01 -23.47 42.40
CA TYR A 57 -5.34 -23.93 43.76
C TYR A 57 -5.06 -22.91 44.86
N GLU A 58 -4.32 -21.84 44.63
CA GLU A 58 -3.95 -20.84 45.62
C GLU A 58 -5.17 -20.34 46.44
N SER A 59 -6.21 -19.87 45.76
CA SER A 59 -7.41 -19.33 46.43
C SER A 59 -8.27 -20.39 47.13
N THR A 60 -8.18 -21.66 46.69
CA THR A 60 -9.07 -22.74 47.17
C THR A 60 -8.40 -23.69 48.18
N ALA A 61 -7.09 -23.84 48.12
CA ALA A 61 -6.32 -24.73 49.02
C ALA A 61 -5.86 -24.03 50.32
N THR A 62 -5.88 -22.68 50.39
CA THR A 62 -5.46 -21.89 51.55
C THR A 62 -6.57 -21.66 52.61
N GLY A 63 -7.82 -21.90 52.27
CA GLY A 63 -8.98 -21.65 53.11
C GLY A 63 -9.19 -22.68 54.26
N THR A 64 -10.15 -22.39 55.16
CA THR A 64 -10.58 -23.30 56.23
C THR A 64 -11.93 -23.92 55.86
N GLY A 65 -12.04 -25.25 55.98
CA GLY A 65 -13.28 -25.96 55.73
C GLY A 65 -13.05 -27.29 54.99
N ARG A 66 -14.10 -28.14 54.96
CA ARG A 66 -14.00 -29.49 54.39
C ARG A 66 -13.71 -29.47 52.87
N GLU A 67 -14.28 -28.53 52.16
CA GLU A 67 -14.06 -28.38 50.70
C GLU A 67 -12.63 -27.91 50.40
N ASN A 68 -12.15 -26.91 51.15
CA ASN A 68 -10.76 -26.42 51.02
C ASN A 68 -9.74 -27.51 51.35
N PHE A 69 -10.02 -28.35 52.40
CA PHE A 69 -9.18 -29.50 52.73
C PHE A 69 -9.14 -30.53 51.59
N LYS A 70 -10.26 -30.79 50.93
CA LYS A 70 -10.31 -31.68 49.75
C LYS A 70 -9.46 -31.10 48.60
N LYS A 71 -9.61 -29.80 48.32
CA LYS A 71 -8.82 -29.11 47.28
C LYS A 71 -7.32 -29.08 47.62
N PHE A 72 -6.97 -28.87 48.88
CA PHE A 72 -5.61 -28.96 49.33
C PHE A 72 -5.00 -30.37 49.08
N MET A 73 -5.72 -31.44 49.43
CA MET A 73 -5.23 -32.80 49.19
C MET A 73 -5.12 -33.13 47.68
N GLU A 74 -6.07 -32.66 46.87
CA GLU A 74 -6.06 -32.79 45.44
C GLU A 74 -4.84 -32.06 44.84
N PHE A 75 -4.55 -30.83 45.27
CA PHE A 75 -3.42 -30.03 44.84
C PHE A 75 -2.09 -30.73 45.17
N LYS A 76 -1.89 -31.14 46.43
CA LYS A 76 -0.65 -31.87 46.85
C LYS A 76 -0.44 -33.12 45.99
N SER A 77 -1.48 -33.92 45.79
CA SER A 77 -1.36 -35.15 45.01
C SER A 77 -1.00 -34.83 43.53
N ASN A 78 -1.62 -33.80 42.93
CA ASN A 78 -1.34 -33.43 41.56
C ASN A 78 0.07 -32.87 41.38
N PHE A 79 0.55 -32.08 42.34
CA PHE A 79 1.90 -31.51 42.29
C PHE A 79 2.97 -32.57 42.54
N ALA A 80 2.78 -33.46 43.51
CA ALA A 80 3.68 -34.60 43.74
C ALA A 80 3.77 -35.50 42.49
N SER A 81 2.61 -35.84 41.89
CA SER A 81 2.62 -36.64 40.66
C SER A 81 3.32 -35.93 39.50
N LEU A 82 3.21 -34.60 39.41
CA LEU A 82 3.95 -33.83 38.39
C LEU A 82 5.45 -34.00 38.60
N VAL A 83 5.94 -33.84 39.85
CA VAL A 83 7.39 -33.96 40.16
C VAL A 83 7.89 -35.40 39.97
N GLU A 84 7.09 -36.40 40.36
CA GLU A 84 7.41 -37.82 40.19
C GLU A 84 7.51 -38.20 38.67
N ASP A 85 6.69 -37.56 37.80
CA ASP A 85 6.65 -37.82 36.36
C ASP A 85 7.79 -37.13 35.61
N LEU A 86 8.59 -36.24 36.24
CA LEU A 86 9.73 -35.59 35.57
C LEU A 86 10.88 -36.55 35.38
N ASP A 87 11.54 -36.44 34.22
CA ASP A 87 12.76 -37.20 33.94
C ASP A 87 13.87 -36.93 34.98
N ASP A 88 14.61 -37.94 35.39
CA ASP A 88 15.68 -37.81 36.38
C ASP A 88 16.82 -36.87 35.90
N ASP A 89 17.00 -36.72 34.60
CA ASP A 89 18.02 -35.89 33.95
C ASP A 89 17.48 -34.51 33.51
N LEU A 90 16.25 -34.15 33.92
CA LEU A 90 15.68 -32.88 33.55
C LEU A 90 16.47 -31.73 34.22
N PRO A 91 16.97 -30.74 33.44
CA PRO A 91 17.59 -29.54 33.99
C PRO A 91 16.65 -28.83 34.99
N GLU A 92 17.23 -28.33 36.08
CA GLU A 92 16.52 -27.63 37.17
C GLU A 92 15.40 -28.48 37.81
N ARG A 93 15.50 -29.83 37.77
CA ARG A 93 14.59 -30.73 38.46
C ARG A 93 14.50 -30.39 39.96
N ASP A 94 15.66 -30.03 40.58
CA ASP A 94 15.75 -29.62 41.99
C ASP A 94 14.84 -28.44 42.34
N ALA A 95 14.56 -27.56 41.37
CA ALA A 95 13.65 -26.44 41.54
C ALA A 95 12.18 -26.91 41.74
N PHE A 96 11.77 -27.94 41.02
CA PHE A 96 10.44 -28.55 41.17
C PHE A 96 10.32 -29.30 42.51
N GLU A 97 11.38 -30.01 42.93
CA GLU A 97 11.45 -30.69 44.21
C GLU A 97 11.41 -29.68 45.38
N ALA A 98 12.15 -28.56 45.25
CA ALA A 98 12.12 -27.49 46.24
C ALA A 98 10.73 -26.82 46.32
N ALA A 99 10.03 -26.63 45.19
CA ALA A 99 8.67 -26.15 45.21
C ALA A 99 7.69 -27.14 45.86
N GLU A 100 7.88 -28.46 45.64
CA GLU A 100 7.10 -29.49 46.31
C GLU A 100 7.33 -29.46 47.83
N GLU A 101 8.58 -29.28 48.32
CA GLU A 101 8.88 -29.13 49.75
C GLU A 101 8.15 -27.95 50.38
N GLU A 102 8.03 -26.82 49.70
CA GLU A 102 7.30 -25.64 50.20
C GLU A 102 5.79 -25.88 50.33
N ILE A 103 5.20 -26.78 49.58
CA ILE A 103 3.78 -27.15 49.65
C ILE A 103 3.54 -28.43 50.48
N ASP A 104 4.60 -29.19 50.83
CA ASP A 104 4.45 -30.39 51.66
C ASP A 104 4.28 -30.05 53.17
N LYS A 105 3.23 -29.29 53.49
CA LYS A 105 2.86 -28.84 54.82
C LYS A 105 1.47 -29.36 55.17
N ASN A 106 1.14 -29.33 56.47
CA ASN A 106 -0.18 -29.74 56.93
C ASN A 106 -1.29 -28.73 56.62
N ARG A 107 -0.89 -27.48 56.30
CA ARG A 107 -1.77 -26.38 55.93
C ARG A 107 -0.97 -25.37 55.13
N LEU A 108 -1.57 -24.87 54.04
CA LEU A 108 -0.96 -23.86 53.17
C LEU A 108 -1.53 -22.47 53.45
N SER A 109 -0.67 -21.48 53.30
CA SER A 109 -0.97 -20.04 53.24
C SER A 109 -0.59 -19.48 51.86
N GLU A 110 -1.05 -18.27 51.51
CA GLU A 110 -0.65 -17.57 50.29
C GLU A 110 0.88 -17.45 50.20
N GLY A 111 1.58 -17.15 51.31
CA GLY A 111 3.03 -17.08 51.31
C GLY A 111 3.75 -18.42 51.07
N ASP A 112 3.09 -19.58 51.21
CA ASP A 112 3.66 -20.86 50.79
C ASP A 112 3.60 -21.00 49.26
N PHE A 113 2.54 -20.54 48.61
CA PHE A 113 2.44 -20.48 47.17
C PHE A 113 3.45 -19.51 46.55
N GLU A 114 3.69 -18.34 47.20
CA GLU A 114 4.73 -17.40 46.75
C GLU A 114 6.12 -18.07 46.83
N ARG A 115 6.44 -18.75 47.93
CA ARG A 115 7.74 -19.46 48.03
C ARG A 115 7.89 -20.61 47.06
N ALA A 116 6.82 -21.33 46.78
CA ALA A 116 6.85 -22.38 45.76
C ALA A 116 7.09 -21.80 44.33
N ARG A 117 6.51 -20.63 44.00
CA ARG A 117 6.82 -19.94 42.78
C ARG A 117 8.26 -19.44 42.72
N ASP A 118 8.77 -18.90 43.84
CA ASP A 118 10.16 -18.47 43.95
C ASP A 118 11.12 -19.65 43.73
N ALA A 119 10.79 -20.82 44.32
CA ALA A 119 11.58 -22.04 44.16
C ALA A 119 11.63 -22.53 42.69
N LEU A 120 10.56 -22.32 41.88
CA LEU A 120 10.51 -22.63 40.45
C LEU A 120 11.32 -21.64 39.61
N GLY A 121 11.85 -20.55 40.14
CA GLY A 121 12.59 -19.51 39.44
C GLY A 121 13.65 -20.04 38.46
N PRO A 122 14.58 -20.95 38.89
CA PRO A 122 15.60 -21.51 38.01
C PRO A 122 15.01 -22.25 36.79
N ALA A 123 13.97 -23.06 36.99
CA ALA A 123 13.27 -23.73 35.89
C ALA A 123 12.55 -22.71 34.97
N GLY A 124 12.01 -21.63 35.59
CA GLY A 124 11.41 -20.51 34.84
C GLY A 124 12.41 -19.75 33.96
N GLU A 125 13.68 -19.61 34.39
CA GLU A 125 14.73 -19.00 33.55
C GLU A 125 15.04 -19.85 32.34
N VAL A 126 15.05 -21.18 32.43
CA VAL A 126 15.24 -22.08 31.31
C VAL A 126 14.02 -22.09 30.41
N ALA A 127 12.82 -22.16 30.95
CA ALA A 127 11.55 -22.09 30.21
C ALA A 127 11.43 -20.79 29.43
N GLY A 128 11.83 -19.65 30.01
CA GLY A 128 11.82 -18.32 29.38
C GLY A 128 12.67 -18.18 28.13
N LEU A 129 13.64 -19.09 27.91
CA LEU A 129 14.46 -19.05 26.69
C LEU A 129 13.65 -19.20 25.40
N LEU A 130 12.52 -19.90 25.43
CA LEU A 130 11.64 -20.03 24.26
C LEU A 130 10.95 -18.70 23.91
N ASP A 131 10.54 -17.96 24.92
CA ASP A 131 9.95 -16.64 24.74
C ASP A 131 11.00 -15.61 24.34
N GLU A 132 12.19 -15.61 24.98
CA GLU A 132 13.32 -14.78 24.58
C GLU A 132 13.69 -14.99 23.11
N ARG A 133 13.72 -16.25 22.65
CA ARG A 133 13.97 -16.59 21.24
C ARG A 133 12.89 -16.04 20.30
N ARG A 134 11.62 -16.17 20.71
CA ARG A 134 10.50 -15.62 19.91
C ARG A 134 10.62 -14.12 19.76
N ASP A 135 10.90 -13.43 20.85
CA ASP A 135 11.04 -11.97 20.90
C ASP A 135 12.28 -11.49 20.12
N ALA A 136 13.43 -12.17 20.26
CA ALA A 136 14.62 -11.86 19.50
C ALA A 136 14.39 -12.01 17.99
N ARG A 137 13.76 -13.11 17.55
CA ARG A 137 13.41 -13.33 16.15
C ARG A 137 12.37 -12.32 15.63
N ALA A 138 11.46 -11.86 16.48
CA ALA A 138 10.51 -10.82 16.10
C ALA A 138 11.22 -9.49 15.83
N ARG A 139 12.15 -9.08 16.72
CA ARG A 139 12.98 -7.87 16.55
C ARG A 139 13.86 -7.95 15.29
N TYR A 140 14.50 -9.10 15.08
CA TYR A 140 15.31 -9.34 13.88
C TYR A 140 14.50 -9.15 12.60
N ARG A 141 13.30 -9.74 12.53
CA ARG A 141 12.41 -9.57 11.36
C ARG A 141 11.93 -8.14 11.19
N GLU A 142 11.76 -7.40 12.27
CA GLU A 142 11.39 -5.97 12.23
C GLU A 142 12.56 -5.14 11.69
N ALA A 143 13.75 -5.24 12.25
CA ALA A 143 14.95 -4.55 11.78
C ALA A 143 15.24 -4.84 10.30
N ARG A 144 15.15 -6.12 9.88
CA ARG A 144 15.32 -6.49 8.48
C ARG A 144 14.27 -5.88 7.54
N ARG A 145 13.01 -5.77 7.99
CA ARG A 145 11.95 -5.08 7.21
C ARG A 145 12.24 -3.60 7.07
N ASP A 146 12.75 -2.96 8.12
CA ASP A 146 13.05 -1.53 8.09
C ASP A 146 14.21 -1.21 7.15
N VAL A 147 15.25 -2.06 7.11
CA VAL A 147 16.31 -2.01 6.10
C VAL A 147 15.73 -2.18 4.69
N GLY A 148 14.85 -3.18 4.48
CA GLY A 148 14.20 -3.41 3.19
C GLY A 148 13.36 -2.22 2.71
N LYS A 149 12.67 -1.55 3.63
CA LYS A 149 11.92 -0.34 3.34
C LYS A 149 12.85 0.81 2.96
N ALA A 150 13.95 1.00 3.69
CA ALA A 150 14.93 2.04 3.37
C ALA A 150 15.55 1.83 1.97
N VAL A 151 15.79 0.57 1.56
CA VAL A 151 16.22 0.24 0.19
C VAL A 151 15.19 0.64 -0.85
N ALA A 152 13.89 0.42 -0.59
CA ALA A 152 12.83 0.84 -1.50
C ALA A 152 12.73 2.36 -1.60
N ASP A 153 12.77 3.07 -0.47
CA ASP A 153 12.75 4.53 -0.42
C ASP A 153 13.95 5.13 -1.21
N LEU A 154 15.16 4.55 -1.04
CA LEU A 154 16.36 4.96 -1.78
C LEU A 154 16.26 4.68 -3.29
N ARG A 155 15.56 3.61 -3.72
CA ARG A 155 15.32 3.35 -5.15
C ARG A 155 14.47 4.43 -5.78
N ASP A 156 13.43 4.88 -5.07
CA ASP A 156 12.57 5.95 -5.55
C ASP A 156 13.34 7.28 -5.61
N GLU A 157 14.12 7.61 -4.58
CA GLU A 157 14.97 8.80 -4.58
C GLU A 157 16.03 8.78 -5.70
N ILE A 158 16.63 7.63 -5.98
CA ILE A 158 17.58 7.45 -7.09
C ILE A 158 16.87 7.70 -8.42
N ALA A 159 15.69 7.12 -8.64
CA ALA A 159 14.93 7.32 -9.87
C ALA A 159 14.59 8.79 -10.10
N ASP A 160 14.19 9.52 -9.04
CA ASP A 160 13.93 10.95 -9.11
C ASP A 160 15.17 11.76 -9.50
N ARG A 161 16.36 11.43 -8.94
CA ARG A 161 17.62 12.10 -9.29
C ARG A 161 18.11 11.76 -10.70
N GLU A 162 17.96 10.50 -11.12
CA GLU A 162 18.26 10.07 -12.49
C GLU A 162 17.40 10.84 -13.50
N ARG A 163 16.12 11.03 -13.19
CA ARG A 163 15.23 11.83 -14.02
C ARG A 163 15.66 13.31 -14.08
N LEU A 164 16.07 13.92 -12.95
CA LEU A 164 16.57 15.29 -12.96
C LEU A 164 17.84 15.44 -13.82
N VAL A 165 18.75 14.46 -13.80
CA VAL A 165 19.94 14.46 -14.68
C VAL A 165 19.50 14.33 -16.14
N GLU A 166 18.60 13.41 -16.48
CA GLU A 166 18.08 13.24 -17.84
C GLU A 166 17.44 14.52 -18.37
N LEU A 167 16.62 15.18 -17.57
CA LEU A 167 15.97 16.45 -17.92
C LEU A 167 16.98 17.61 -18.01
N GLY A 168 18.01 17.60 -17.17
CA GLY A 168 19.06 18.62 -17.20
C GLY A 168 19.96 18.54 -18.43
N ASP A 169 20.15 17.35 -18.97
CA ASP A 169 20.92 17.12 -20.22
C ASP A 169 20.09 17.41 -21.49
N ALA A 170 18.79 17.71 -21.35
CA ALA A 170 17.91 17.96 -22.48
C ALA A 170 18.29 19.26 -23.22
N ASP A 171 18.21 19.23 -24.54
CA ASP A 171 18.35 20.41 -25.38
C ASP A 171 17.17 21.36 -25.22
N LEU A 172 17.31 22.34 -24.34
CA LEU A 172 16.26 23.33 -24.07
C LEU A 172 15.97 24.25 -25.28
N ASP A 173 16.84 24.29 -26.30
CA ASP A 173 16.63 25.05 -27.54
C ASP A 173 15.96 24.21 -28.63
N ALA A 174 15.75 22.92 -28.39
CA ALA A 174 15.08 22.02 -29.34
C ALA A 174 13.72 22.56 -29.78
N PRO A 175 13.34 22.38 -31.07
CA PRO A 175 12.10 22.93 -31.60
C PRO A 175 10.86 22.13 -31.20
N VAL A 176 10.50 22.16 -29.93
CA VAL A 176 9.36 21.41 -29.35
C VAL A 176 8.01 21.72 -29.97
N GLU A 177 7.92 22.88 -30.69
CA GLU A 177 6.74 23.26 -31.44
C GLU A 177 6.38 22.27 -32.56
N GLU A 178 7.35 21.48 -33.04
CA GLU A 178 7.09 20.46 -34.05
C GLU A 178 6.12 19.37 -33.53
N ILE A 179 6.16 19.05 -32.26
CA ILE A 179 5.22 18.10 -31.63
C ILE A 179 4.06 18.81 -30.95
N ARG A 180 4.26 20.01 -30.42
CA ARG A 180 3.24 20.77 -29.69
C ARG A 180 2.10 21.23 -30.60
N ARG A 181 2.40 21.86 -31.74
CA ARG A 181 1.37 22.39 -32.62
C ARG A 181 0.41 21.35 -33.21
N PRO A 182 0.84 20.15 -33.62
CA PRO A 182 -0.09 19.09 -34.02
C PRO A 182 -1.03 18.68 -32.91
N ILE A 183 -0.53 18.57 -31.63
CA ILE A 183 -1.32 18.20 -30.48
C ILE A 183 -2.34 19.30 -30.14
N GLU A 184 -1.91 20.55 -30.02
CA GLU A 184 -2.81 21.70 -29.75
C GLU A 184 -3.92 21.82 -30.79
N ARG A 185 -3.57 21.69 -32.08
CA ARG A 185 -4.55 21.74 -33.13
C ARG A 185 -5.58 20.63 -33.08
N TYR A 186 -5.14 19.42 -32.72
CA TYR A 186 -6.06 18.30 -32.50
C TYR A 186 -6.94 18.56 -31.28
N ASP A 187 -6.37 18.97 -30.15
CA ASP A 187 -7.10 19.21 -28.91
C ASP A 187 -8.17 20.32 -29.05
N GLU A 188 -7.88 21.37 -29.84
CA GLU A 188 -8.86 22.39 -30.15
C GLU A 188 -9.97 21.83 -31.04
N ALA A 189 -9.61 21.11 -32.10
CA ALA A 189 -10.58 20.55 -33.04
C ALA A 189 -11.50 19.50 -32.39
N VAL A 190 -10.96 18.61 -31.59
CA VAL A 190 -11.79 17.59 -30.87
C VAL A 190 -12.66 18.19 -29.81
N ALA A 191 -12.21 19.25 -29.13
CA ALA A 191 -13.03 19.97 -28.15
C ALA A 191 -14.23 20.65 -28.79
N GLU A 192 -14.04 21.30 -29.95
CA GLU A 192 -15.12 21.92 -30.72
C GLU A 192 -16.11 20.86 -31.23
N ALA A 193 -15.60 19.82 -31.86
CA ALA A 193 -16.45 18.73 -32.39
C ALA A 193 -17.25 18.02 -31.29
N PHE A 194 -16.66 17.80 -30.13
CA PHE A 194 -17.38 17.17 -29.02
C PHE A 194 -18.44 18.11 -28.44
N ALA A 195 -18.17 19.41 -28.37
CA ALA A 195 -19.15 20.40 -27.92
C ALA A 195 -20.37 20.47 -28.87
N GLU A 196 -20.13 20.44 -30.17
CA GLU A 196 -21.20 20.35 -31.18
C GLU A 196 -21.97 19.03 -31.06
N PHE A 197 -21.27 17.90 -30.95
CA PHE A 197 -21.91 16.60 -30.77
C PHE A 197 -22.77 16.57 -29.50
N LYS A 198 -22.30 17.12 -28.38
CA LYS A 198 -23.06 17.21 -27.13
C LYS A 198 -24.28 18.13 -27.27
N ALA A 199 -24.23 19.16 -28.09
CA ALA A 199 -25.33 20.11 -28.31
C ALA A 199 -26.43 19.53 -29.22
N ASP A 200 -26.04 18.76 -30.24
CA ASP A 200 -26.94 18.34 -31.31
C ASP A 200 -27.41 16.90 -31.20
N ALA A 201 -26.59 16.01 -30.62
CA ALA A 201 -26.96 14.60 -30.41
C ALA A 201 -28.04 14.41 -29.39
N SER A 202 -28.87 13.39 -29.58
CA SER A 202 -29.79 12.94 -28.53
C SER A 202 -29.03 12.50 -27.28
N ALA A 203 -29.66 12.63 -26.13
CA ALA A 203 -29.06 12.15 -24.86
C ALA A 203 -28.74 10.65 -24.91
N ARG A 204 -29.55 9.87 -25.64
CA ARG A 204 -29.31 8.44 -25.88
C ARG A 204 -28.04 8.22 -26.66
N GLU A 205 -27.85 8.87 -27.80
CA GLU A 205 -26.66 8.75 -28.64
C GLU A 205 -25.39 9.17 -27.88
N LEU A 206 -25.44 10.31 -27.17
CA LEU A 206 -24.33 10.79 -26.38
C LEU A 206 -23.94 9.81 -25.25
N LEU A 207 -24.92 9.30 -24.50
CA LEU A 207 -24.63 8.38 -23.39
C LEU A 207 -24.22 6.98 -23.89
N ASP A 208 -24.74 6.53 -25.03
CA ASP A 208 -24.30 5.30 -25.68
C ASP A 208 -22.87 5.43 -26.21
N PHE A 209 -22.52 6.58 -26.78
CA PHE A 209 -21.13 6.89 -27.14
C PHE A 209 -20.20 6.80 -25.94
N VAL A 210 -20.53 7.52 -24.84
CA VAL A 210 -19.72 7.51 -23.62
C VAL A 210 -19.63 6.10 -23.01
N ALA A 211 -20.72 5.34 -23.01
CA ALA A 211 -20.71 3.97 -22.49
C ALA A 211 -19.83 3.02 -23.33
N ALA A 212 -19.75 3.24 -24.64
CA ALA A 212 -18.94 2.45 -25.56
C ALA A 212 -17.43 2.76 -25.45
N THR A 213 -17.03 3.90 -24.86
CA THR A 213 -15.62 4.20 -24.63
C THR A 213 -14.94 3.27 -23.63
N ARG A 214 -15.68 2.58 -22.77
CA ARG A 214 -15.14 1.56 -21.84
C ARG A 214 -14.34 0.45 -22.54
N ASP A 215 -14.57 0.24 -23.83
CA ASP A 215 -13.87 -0.77 -24.64
C ASP A 215 -12.48 -0.27 -25.09
N TYR A 216 -12.13 0.99 -24.79
CA TYR A 216 -10.88 1.67 -25.10
C TYR A 216 -10.17 2.06 -23.83
N ALA A 217 -9.12 1.32 -23.48
CA ALA A 217 -8.44 1.43 -22.18
C ALA A 217 -7.77 2.79 -21.93
N LEU A 218 -7.44 3.52 -23.02
CA LEU A 218 -6.76 4.83 -22.94
C LEU A 218 -7.72 6.02 -23.07
N VAL A 219 -9.04 5.79 -23.15
CA VAL A 219 -10.07 6.84 -23.21
C VAL A 219 -10.97 6.76 -22.00
N GLU A 220 -10.57 7.43 -20.92
CA GLU A 220 -11.13 7.29 -19.58
C GLU A 220 -12.37 8.19 -19.35
N TYR A 221 -13.48 7.92 -20.02
CA TYR A 221 -14.73 8.53 -19.61
C TYR A 221 -15.31 7.84 -18.37
N ARG A 222 -15.82 8.66 -17.45
CA ARG A 222 -16.61 8.12 -16.35
C ARG A 222 -17.88 7.47 -16.90
N THR A 223 -18.08 6.19 -16.58
CA THR A 223 -19.26 5.43 -17.02
C THR A 223 -20.57 6.15 -16.66
N PRO A 224 -21.52 6.28 -17.59
CA PRO A 224 -22.80 6.90 -17.33
C PRO A 224 -23.55 6.16 -16.23
N PRO A 225 -24.17 6.88 -15.27
CA PRO A 225 -25.00 6.28 -14.23
C PRO A 225 -26.10 5.38 -14.82
N GLU A 226 -26.25 4.17 -14.28
CA GLU A 226 -27.17 3.17 -14.82
C GLU A 226 -28.62 3.68 -14.90
N THR A 227 -29.10 4.34 -13.83
CA THR A 227 -30.46 4.92 -13.80
C THR A 227 -30.70 5.96 -14.87
N LEU A 228 -29.67 6.76 -15.23
CA LEU A 228 -29.74 7.75 -16.30
C LEU A 228 -29.76 7.03 -17.67
N ARG A 229 -28.90 6.08 -17.88
CA ARG A 229 -28.80 5.32 -19.14
C ARG A 229 -30.05 4.51 -19.42
N GLU A 230 -30.58 3.80 -18.41
CA GLU A 230 -31.85 3.06 -18.54
C GLU A 230 -33.00 4.00 -18.90
N TYR A 231 -33.06 5.18 -18.25
CA TYR A 231 -34.12 6.16 -18.52
C TYR A 231 -34.08 6.64 -19.97
N VAL A 232 -32.93 7.10 -20.49
CA VAL A 232 -32.83 7.60 -21.86
C VAL A 232 -33.00 6.49 -22.91
N ALA A 233 -32.62 5.26 -22.58
CA ALA A 233 -32.79 4.12 -23.47
C ALA A 233 -34.29 3.72 -23.65
N SER A 234 -35.07 3.80 -22.57
CA SER A 234 -36.45 3.29 -22.52
C SER A 234 -37.56 4.34 -22.68
N ASN A 235 -37.22 5.65 -22.61
CA ASN A 235 -38.18 6.74 -22.70
C ASN A 235 -37.99 7.59 -23.96
N GLU A 236 -39.08 8.14 -24.51
CA GLU A 236 -39.06 9.01 -25.68
C GLU A 236 -38.19 10.27 -25.44
N ALA A 237 -38.20 10.81 -24.21
CA ALA A 237 -37.35 11.91 -23.80
C ALA A 237 -35.84 11.66 -24.07
N GLY A 238 -35.38 10.41 -24.18
CA GLY A 238 -34.00 10.09 -24.58
C GLY A 238 -33.63 10.53 -25.98
N THR A 239 -34.59 10.90 -26.83
CA THR A 239 -34.32 11.50 -28.16
C THR A 239 -34.07 13.00 -28.11
N GLU A 240 -34.33 13.66 -26.99
CA GLU A 240 -34.01 15.06 -26.76
C GLU A 240 -32.51 15.24 -26.44
N THR A 241 -32.03 16.48 -26.64
CA THR A 241 -30.63 16.79 -26.27
C THR A 241 -30.42 16.79 -24.76
N VAL A 242 -29.18 16.64 -24.30
CA VAL A 242 -28.83 16.77 -22.87
C VAL A 242 -29.24 18.12 -22.32
N ALA A 243 -29.08 19.19 -23.10
CA ALA A 243 -29.49 20.55 -22.72
C ALA A 243 -30.99 20.65 -22.46
N ASP A 244 -31.83 20.05 -23.32
CA ASP A 244 -33.28 20.04 -23.15
C ASP A 244 -33.71 19.17 -21.95
N LEU A 245 -33.09 18.01 -21.75
CA LEU A 245 -33.35 17.18 -20.56
C LEU A 245 -33.02 17.94 -19.26
N LEU A 246 -31.91 18.66 -19.18
CA LEU A 246 -31.55 19.48 -18.03
C LEU A 246 -32.58 20.61 -17.81
N LYS A 247 -33.04 21.24 -18.86
CA LYS A 247 -34.09 22.27 -18.81
C LYS A 247 -35.45 21.66 -18.36
N TYR A 248 -35.81 20.49 -18.87
CA TYR A 248 -37.01 19.78 -18.44
C TYR A 248 -36.96 19.42 -16.95
N ALA A 249 -35.81 18.99 -16.46
CA ALA A 249 -35.63 18.70 -15.01
C ALA A 249 -35.94 19.88 -14.10
N ASP A 250 -35.84 21.12 -14.60
CA ASP A 250 -36.15 22.35 -13.86
C ASP A 250 -37.65 22.73 -13.90
N TYR A 251 -38.46 22.10 -14.75
CA TYR A 251 -39.89 22.36 -14.84
C TYR A 251 -40.66 21.81 -13.63
N SER A 252 -41.79 22.45 -13.29
CA SER A 252 -42.79 21.82 -12.37
C SER A 252 -43.34 20.55 -12.97
N ASN A 253 -43.78 19.59 -12.14
CA ASN A 253 -44.35 18.33 -12.63
C ASN A 253 -45.52 18.58 -13.58
N SER A 254 -46.42 19.51 -13.23
CA SER A 254 -47.58 19.84 -14.10
C SER A 254 -47.18 20.42 -15.46
N LYS A 255 -46.05 21.13 -15.58
CA LYS A 255 -45.56 21.58 -16.86
C LYS A 255 -44.88 20.44 -17.60
N LEU A 256 -44.17 19.59 -16.88
CA LEU A 256 -43.41 18.47 -17.44
C LEU A 256 -44.31 17.38 -18.01
N ASP A 257 -45.51 17.18 -17.45
CA ASP A 257 -46.56 16.25 -17.97
C ASP A 257 -46.94 16.52 -19.45
N HIS A 258 -46.62 17.70 -19.99
CA HIS A 258 -46.82 18.02 -21.41
C HIS A 258 -45.67 17.59 -22.32
N TYR A 259 -44.56 17.18 -21.76
CA TYR A 259 -43.30 16.87 -22.49
C TYR A 259 -42.89 15.41 -22.32
N VAL A 260 -43.26 14.77 -21.20
CA VAL A 260 -42.82 13.40 -20.89
C VAL A 260 -43.95 12.64 -20.17
N ASP A 261 -44.00 11.34 -20.37
CA ASP A 261 -45.04 10.46 -19.76
C ASP A 261 -44.88 10.30 -18.26
N ASP A 262 -43.63 10.31 -17.73
CA ASP A 262 -43.33 10.21 -16.29
C ASP A 262 -42.38 11.30 -15.83
N PRO A 263 -42.92 12.44 -15.33
CA PRO A 263 -42.11 13.54 -14.76
C PRO A 263 -41.23 13.14 -13.59
N THR A 264 -41.70 12.19 -12.78
CA THR A 264 -40.97 11.75 -11.59
C THR A 264 -39.74 10.93 -11.97
N ALA A 265 -39.88 10.04 -12.96
CA ALA A 265 -38.78 9.25 -13.48
C ALA A 265 -37.72 10.15 -14.13
N LEU A 266 -38.12 11.17 -14.96
CA LEU A 266 -37.19 12.12 -15.53
C LEU A 266 -36.40 12.84 -14.45
N LYS A 267 -37.05 13.40 -13.44
CA LYS A 267 -36.39 14.12 -12.36
C LYS A 267 -35.41 13.23 -11.57
N ARG A 268 -35.81 11.99 -11.30
CA ARG A 268 -34.93 11.03 -10.62
C ARG A 268 -33.70 10.69 -11.45
N ALA A 269 -33.86 10.50 -12.76
CA ALA A 269 -32.78 10.14 -13.64
C ALA A 269 -31.87 11.33 -13.98
N VAL A 270 -32.46 12.48 -14.37
CA VAL A 270 -31.73 13.63 -14.91
C VAL A 270 -31.28 14.58 -13.81
N ALA A 271 -32.16 15.01 -12.89
CA ALA A 271 -31.81 15.99 -11.87
C ALA A 271 -30.76 15.45 -10.89
N THR A 272 -30.86 14.16 -10.53
CA THR A 272 -29.86 13.51 -9.64
C THR A 272 -28.49 13.42 -10.31
N ASN A 273 -28.46 13.30 -11.64
CA ASN A 273 -27.24 13.15 -12.41
C ASN A 273 -26.83 14.42 -13.17
N ARG A 274 -27.38 15.58 -12.79
CA ARG A 274 -27.09 16.90 -13.41
C ARG A 274 -25.60 17.16 -13.53
N THR A 275 -24.86 17.05 -12.42
CA THR A 275 -23.43 17.32 -12.38
C THR A 275 -22.63 16.42 -13.34
N TYR A 276 -23.04 15.17 -13.51
CA TYR A 276 -22.43 14.28 -14.49
C TYR A 276 -22.64 14.78 -15.91
N LEU A 277 -23.88 15.12 -16.29
CA LEU A 277 -24.22 15.62 -17.63
C LEU A 277 -23.56 16.96 -17.95
N GLU A 278 -23.51 17.88 -16.98
CA GLU A 278 -22.86 19.18 -17.15
C GLU A 278 -21.35 19.07 -17.37
N ARG A 279 -20.69 18.11 -16.66
CA ARG A 279 -19.23 17.90 -16.73
C ARG A 279 -18.76 17.01 -17.88
N LEU A 280 -19.65 16.47 -18.70
CA LEU A 280 -19.25 15.77 -19.92
C LEU A 280 -18.60 16.75 -20.89
N ASP A 281 -17.32 16.56 -21.16
CA ASP A 281 -16.52 17.37 -22.09
C ASP A 281 -15.52 16.47 -22.85
N ALA A 282 -14.70 17.09 -23.70
CA ALA A 282 -13.69 16.40 -24.49
C ALA A 282 -12.41 16.06 -23.70
N GLY A 283 -12.34 16.29 -22.38
CA GLY A 283 -11.13 16.05 -21.58
C GLY A 283 -10.49 14.69 -21.85
N PRO A 284 -11.25 13.57 -21.76
CA PRO A 284 -10.72 12.23 -22.04
C PRO A 284 -10.22 11.98 -23.47
N LEU A 285 -10.60 12.84 -24.43
CA LEU A 285 -10.19 12.75 -25.83
C LEU A 285 -8.94 13.57 -26.15
N ARG A 286 -8.53 14.47 -25.27
CA ARG A 286 -7.35 15.32 -25.44
C ARG A 286 -6.05 14.58 -25.17
N ILE A 287 -4.98 15.09 -25.74
CA ILE A 287 -3.60 14.63 -25.50
C ILE A 287 -2.95 15.57 -24.50
N GLU A 288 -2.51 15.03 -23.36
CA GLU A 288 -1.82 15.81 -22.31
C GLU A 288 -0.52 16.43 -22.84
N TRP A 289 -0.16 17.58 -22.28
CA TRP A 289 1.12 18.23 -22.55
C TRP A 289 1.95 18.32 -21.26
N PRO A 290 3.25 17.94 -21.27
CA PRO A 290 3.98 17.21 -22.34
C PRO A 290 3.37 15.83 -22.61
N PRO A 291 3.49 15.32 -23.88
CA PRO A 291 2.91 14.04 -24.24
C PRO A 291 3.66 12.85 -23.61
N LYS A 292 2.98 11.72 -23.47
CA LYS A 292 3.62 10.45 -23.07
C LYS A 292 4.62 9.97 -24.12
N SER A 293 5.38 8.90 -23.80
CA SER A 293 6.35 8.32 -24.72
C SER A 293 5.75 8.01 -26.10
N ALA A 294 6.60 7.96 -27.13
CA ALA A 294 6.20 7.65 -28.50
C ALA A 294 5.34 6.39 -28.60
N ALA A 295 5.71 5.33 -27.90
CA ALA A 295 4.98 4.08 -27.86
C ALA A 295 3.58 4.25 -27.27
N GLN A 296 3.46 4.90 -26.09
CA GLN A 296 2.19 5.14 -25.43
C GLN A 296 1.30 6.08 -26.24
N LEU A 297 1.87 7.13 -26.83
CA LEU A 297 1.10 8.06 -27.65
C LEU A 297 0.58 7.40 -28.93
N ARG A 298 1.33 6.51 -29.57
CA ARG A 298 0.83 5.73 -30.72
C ARG A 298 -0.41 4.92 -30.35
N TRP A 299 -0.35 4.16 -29.24
CA TRP A 299 -1.50 3.38 -28.78
C TRP A 299 -2.71 4.26 -28.50
N ARG A 300 -2.50 5.38 -27.81
CA ARG A 300 -3.57 6.34 -27.51
C ARG A 300 -4.17 6.94 -28.79
N VAL A 301 -3.35 7.33 -29.77
CA VAL A 301 -3.81 7.88 -31.03
C VAL A 301 -4.63 6.86 -31.83
N ASP A 302 -4.23 5.59 -31.85
CA ASP A 302 -4.99 4.54 -32.53
C ASP A 302 -6.38 4.32 -31.91
N GLU A 303 -6.50 4.37 -30.60
CA GLU A 303 -7.79 4.34 -29.90
C GLU A 303 -8.60 5.61 -30.20
N LEU A 304 -7.97 6.79 -30.11
CA LEU A 304 -8.63 8.07 -30.39
C LEU A 304 -9.15 8.15 -31.81
N VAL A 305 -8.44 7.65 -32.81
CA VAL A 305 -8.94 7.57 -34.21
C VAL A 305 -10.24 6.78 -34.28
N SER A 306 -10.32 5.66 -33.54
CA SER A 306 -11.49 4.80 -33.52
C SER A 306 -12.67 5.44 -32.76
N VAL A 307 -12.40 6.17 -31.70
CA VAL A 307 -13.43 6.81 -30.87
C VAL A 307 -13.95 8.10 -31.52
N VAL A 308 -13.03 8.99 -31.93
CA VAL A 308 -13.37 10.30 -32.53
C VAL A 308 -14.11 10.16 -33.87
N GLY A 309 -13.73 9.16 -34.65
CA GLY A 309 -14.41 8.88 -35.92
C GLY A 309 -15.87 8.45 -35.77
N ARG A 310 -16.41 8.29 -34.60
CA ARG A 310 -17.83 7.97 -34.35
C ARG A 310 -18.73 9.20 -34.31
N PHE A 311 -18.18 10.38 -34.04
CA PHE A 311 -18.97 11.60 -33.88
C PHE A 311 -18.40 12.82 -34.63
N ALA A 312 -17.11 12.84 -34.92
CA ALA A 312 -16.45 13.97 -35.55
C ALA A 312 -16.23 13.76 -37.04
N ASP A 313 -16.12 14.87 -37.75
CA ASP A 313 -15.83 14.89 -39.21
C ASP A 313 -14.41 14.43 -39.51
N GLU A 314 -14.17 14.09 -40.79
CA GLU A 314 -12.88 13.60 -41.29
C GLU A 314 -11.74 14.62 -41.09
N ASP A 315 -12.04 15.91 -41.04
CA ASP A 315 -11.05 16.97 -40.80
C ASP A 315 -10.46 16.88 -39.40
N VAL A 316 -11.26 16.54 -38.37
CA VAL A 316 -10.77 16.32 -36.99
C VAL A 316 -9.88 15.07 -36.93
N VAL A 317 -10.30 14.00 -37.60
CA VAL A 317 -9.47 12.77 -37.69
C VAL A 317 -8.16 13.05 -38.45
N ALA A 318 -8.17 13.96 -39.42
CA ALA A 318 -6.95 14.35 -40.13
C ALA A 318 -5.94 15.07 -39.21
N THR A 319 -6.40 15.91 -38.26
CA THR A 319 -5.49 16.53 -37.29
C THR A 319 -4.84 15.47 -36.35
N LEU A 320 -5.57 14.44 -35.99
CA LEU A 320 -5.04 13.33 -35.22
C LEU A 320 -4.00 12.49 -35.98
N ARG A 321 -4.20 12.31 -37.30
CA ARG A 321 -3.19 11.70 -38.19
C ARG A 321 -1.90 12.54 -38.30
N ALA A 322 -1.99 13.86 -38.13
CA ALA A 322 -0.81 14.72 -38.09
C ALA A 322 0.00 14.43 -36.77
N VAL A 323 -0.65 14.25 -35.66
CA VAL A 323 0.00 13.80 -34.40
C VAL A 323 0.66 12.43 -34.61
N GLN A 324 -0.05 11.46 -35.20
CA GLN A 324 0.50 10.15 -35.53
C GLN A 324 1.75 10.25 -36.44
N SER A 325 1.78 11.21 -37.38
CA SER A 325 2.94 11.44 -38.23
C SER A 325 4.15 11.99 -37.46
N ALA A 326 3.92 12.85 -36.45
CA ALA A 326 4.99 13.41 -35.62
C ALA A 326 5.69 12.33 -34.75
N VAL A 327 4.97 11.26 -34.43
CA VAL A 327 5.50 10.14 -33.59
C VAL A 327 6.24 9.08 -34.42
N ARG A 328 6.28 9.19 -35.76
CA ARG A 328 6.91 8.18 -36.65
C ARG A 328 8.42 8.08 -36.46
N ASP A 329 9.08 9.22 -36.32
CA ASP A 329 10.49 9.30 -35.95
C ASP A 329 10.59 9.29 -34.44
N GLU A 330 10.71 8.09 -33.89
CA GLU A 330 10.69 7.86 -32.47
C GLU A 330 11.84 8.55 -31.74
N GLU A 331 13.04 8.47 -32.27
CA GLU A 331 14.24 9.09 -31.68
C GLU A 331 14.08 10.61 -31.61
N ARG A 332 13.66 11.24 -32.72
CA ARG A 332 13.40 12.69 -32.75
C ARG A 332 12.26 13.07 -31.82
N PHE A 333 11.18 12.29 -31.81
CA PHE A 333 10.05 12.56 -30.93
C PHE A 333 10.44 12.53 -29.46
N GLU A 334 11.17 11.48 -29.02
CA GLU A 334 11.62 11.36 -27.62
C GLU A 334 12.56 12.50 -27.25
N HIS A 335 13.49 12.90 -28.14
CA HIS A 335 14.35 14.06 -27.90
C HIS A 335 13.53 15.36 -27.69
N LEU A 336 12.53 15.63 -28.54
CA LEU A 336 11.66 16.79 -28.38
C LEU A 336 10.74 16.70 -27.18
N ARG A 337 10.28 15.50 -26.83
CA ARG A 337 9.46 15.24 -25.64
C ARG A 337 10.26 15.53 -24.37
N THR A 338 11.48 15.00 -24.24
CA THR A 338 12.36 15.24 -23.09
C THR A 338 12.65 16.74 -22.95
N ALA A 339 12.89 17.45 -24.05
CA ALA A 339 13.07 18.90 -24.02
C ALA A 339 11.79 19.65 -23.57
N ALA A 340 10.61 19.18 -23.97
CA ALA A 340 9.33 19.75 -23.54
C ALA A 340 9.08 19.51 -22.04
N GLU A 341 9.37 18.32 -21.54
CA GLU A 341 9.30 17.97 -20.12
C GLU A 341 10.26 18.84 -19.30
N ALA A 342 11.51 18.94 -19.74
CA ALA A 342 12.52 19.78 -19.07
C ALA A 342 12.10 21.25 -18.96
N ARG A 343 11.50 21.80 -20.01
CA ARG A 343 10.98 23.19 -19.99
C ARG A 343 9.81 23.38 -19.01
N THR A 344 9.03 22.31 -18.79
CA THR A 344 7.80 22.37 -17.98
C THR A 344 8.06 22.02 -16.52
N GLU A 345 8.93 21.04 -16.26
CA GLU A 345 9.14 20.44 -14.94
C GLU A 345 10.33 21.04 -14.19
N LEU A 346 11.42 21.43 -14.88
CA LEU A 346 12.62 21.95 -14.22
C LEU A 346 12.45 23.41 -13.80
N SER A 347 12.57 23.66 -12.50
CA SER A 347 12.78 24.98 -11.94
C SER A 347 14.20 25.50 -12.20
N ASP A 348 14.39 26.82 -12.12
CA ASP A 348 15.71 27.42 -12.29
C ASP A 348 16.71 26.90 -11.23
N ALA A 349 16.27 26.61 -10.02
CA ALA A 349 17.10 26.07 -8.95
C ALA A 349 17.54 24.61 -9.23
N GLU A 350 16.67 23.78 -9.82
CA GLU A 350 17.01 22.43 -10.21
C GLU A 350 18.01 22.40 -11.38
N ARG A 351 17.82 23.31 -12.35
CA ARG A 351 18.80 23.49 -13.45
C ARG A 351 20.18 23.83 -12.91
N GLU A 352 20.29 24.81 -11.99
CA GLU A 352 21.56 25.21 -11.37
C GLU A 352 22.20 24.03 -10.63
N LYS A 353 21.42 23.20 -9.93
CA LYS A 353 21.92 22.00 -9.26
C LYS A 353 22.47 20.95 -10.23
N VAL A 354 21.79 20.71 -11.37
CA VAL A 354 22.28 19.79 -12.40
C VAL A 354 23.55 20.33 -13.03
N GLU A 355 23.55 21.60 -13.46
CA GLU A 355 24.72 22.26 -14.09
C GLU A 355 25.94 22.29 -13.16
N SER A 356 25.74 22.46 -11.85
CA SER A 356 26.84 22.43 -10.85
C SER A 356 27.38 21.03 -10.55
N GLY A 357 26.73 19.96 -11.03
CA GLY A 357 27.06 18.58 -10.70
C GLY A 357 26.56 18.09 -9.35
N ALA A 358 25.88 18.94 -8.56
CA ALA A 358 25.41 18.58 -7.22
C ALA A 358 24.44 17.39 -7.24
N VAL A 359 23.57 17.27 -8.26
CA VAL A 359 22.65 16.14 -8.42
C VAL A 359 23.42 14.84 -8.68
N ALA A 360 24.50 14.88 -9.45
CA ALA A 360 25.34 13.70 -9.72
C ALA A 360 26.05 13.20 -8.44
N ASP A 361 26.51 14.13 -7.59
CA ASP A 361 27.13 13.80 -6.31
C ASP A 361 26.08 13.23 -5.32
N GLU A 362 24.87 13.82 -5.25
CA GLU A 362 23.75 13.28 -4.48
C GLU A 362 23.40 11.85 -4.93
N LEU A 363 23.30 11.62 -6.24
CA LEU A 363 23.00 10.32 -6.84
C LEU A 363 24.05 9.26 -6.50
N ALA A 364 25.35 9.62 -6.55
CA ALA A 364 26.42 8.73 -6.16
C ALA A 364 26.29 8.30 -4.69
N GLY A 365 26.05 9.24 -3.78
CA GLY A 365 25.85 8.95 -2.36
C GLY A 365 24.61 8.11 -2.07
N LEU A 366 23.48 8.31 -2.80
CA LEU A 366 22.29 7.48 -2.68
C LEU A 366 22.55 6.04 -3.12
N ARG A 367 23.27 5.86 -4.22
CA ARG A 367 23.64 4.53 -4.74
C ARG A 367 24.58 3.77 -3.80
N GLU A 368 25.53 4.45 -3.18
CA GLU A 368 26.44 3.87 -2.20
C GLU A 368 25.66 3.34 -0.99
N ARG A 369 24.83 4.19 -0.37
CA ARG A 369 23.99 3.77 0.77
C ARG A 369 23.04 2.62 0.45
N LYS A 370 22.42 2.66 -0.74
CA LYS A 370 21.56 1.56 -1.19
C LYS A 370 22.35 0.25 -1.30
N ALA A 371 23.55 0.29 -1.83
CA ALA A 371 24.41 -0.90 -1.96
C ALA A 371 24.81 -1.46 -0.60
N GLU A 372 25.11 -0.61 0.40
CA GLU A 372 25.41 -1.02 1.77
C GLU A 372 24.22 -1.74 2.42
N LEU A 373 23.01 -1.18 2.32
CA LEU A 373 21.80 -1.81 2.86
C LEU A 373 21.44 -3.10 2.13
N GLU A 374 21.62 -3.18 0.82
CA GLU A 374 21.39 -4.41 0.05
C GLU A 374 22.41 -5.49 0.44
N ALA A 375 23.67 -5.15 0.66
CA ALA A 375 24.68 -6.07 1.14
C ALA A 375 24.35 -6.61 2.54
N ALA A 376 23.83 -5.76 3.44
CA ALA A 376 23.37 -6.21 4.75
C ALA A 376 22.18 -7.18 4.66
N LEU A 377 21.21 -6.95 3.75
CA LEU A 377 20.10 -7.89 3.54
C LEU A 377 20.55 -9.26 3.01
N ASP A 378 21.65 -9.30 2.27
CA ASP A 378 22.25 -10.55 1.78
C ASP A 378 23.05 -11.26 2.89
N GLU A 379 23.74 -10.52 3.78
CA GLU A 379 24.49 -11.05 4.92
C GLU A 379 23.55 -11.59 6.00
N TYR A 380 22.42 -10.92 6.25
CA TYR A 380 21.42 -11.28 7.27
C TYR A 380 20.16 -11.88 6.61
N PRO A 381 20.13 -13.19 6.30
CA PRO A 381 19.02 -13.84 5.61
C PRO A 381 17.74 -13.91 6.46
N GLU A 382 16.62 -14.27 5.86
CA GLU A 382 15.35 -14.48 6.59
C GLU A 382 15.47 -15.65 7.59
N ARG A 383 14.99 -15.43 8.84
CA ARG A 383 14.98 -16.40 9.96
C ARG A 383 13.57 -16.70 10.45
#